data_8f4433a28621341c4a0e7d7eccd92b16
#
_entry.id   8f4433a28621341c4a0e7d7eccd92b16
#
_cell.length_a   1.000
_cell.length_b   1.000
_cell.length_c   1.000
_cell.angle_alpha   90.00
_cell.angle_beta   90.00
_cell.angle_gamma   90.00
#
_symmetry.space_group_name_H-M   'P 1'
#
loop_
_entity.id
_entity.type
_entity.pdbx_description
1 polymer ?
#
loop_
_entity_poly.entity_id
_entity_poly.type
_entity_poly.pdbx_seq_one_letter_code
_entity_poly.pdbx_strand_id
1 'polypeptide(L)'
;MPAIGKIKMTSFDDLKRMVRRNKLLGMWAAEKLGLAGRDADAYADALAVGTLDADRSDVFSKIRRDFDAAGVVQSDEQILRVMNELLLQAANQTQGTPGGAPDAAAVILARNLTSR
;
A
#
# COMPACT_ATOMS: atom_id res chain seq x y z
N MET A 1 -2.27 17.76 -25.37
CA MET A 1 -2.28 17.41 -24.92
C MET A 1 -1.97 16.63 -24.59
N PRO A 2 -1.82 16.37 -24.56
CA PRO A 2 -1.51 15.37 -24.40
C PRO A 2 -1.09 14.85 -23.34
N ALA A 3 -0.44 15.10 -22.92
CA ALA A 3 0.09 14.74 -21.76
C ALA A 3 -0.76 13.87 -21.08
N ILE A 4 -1.76 14.11 -21.15
CA ILE A 4 -2.64 13.47 -20.58
C ILE A 4 -2.53 12.12 -20.66
N GLY A 5 -2.31 11.79 -21.66
CA GLY A 5 -2.41 10.51 -21.79
C GLY A 5 -1.88 9.71 -20.79
N LYS A 6 -0.88 9.95 -20.32
CA LYS A 6 -0.31 9.15 -19.56
C LYS A 6 -0.91 8.82 -18.40
N ILE A 7 -1.38 9.54 -17.88
CA ILE A 7 -1.83 9.35 -16.70
C ILE A 7 -2.73 8.27 -16.56
N LYS A 8 -3.58 8.27 -17.29
CA LYS A 8 -4.49 7.46 -17.09
C LYS A 8 -4.17 6.15 -17.13
N MET A 9 -3.26 5.86 -17.47
CA MET A 9 -3.02 4.67 -17.63
C MET A 9 -2.95 3.77 -16.57
N THR A 10 -3.30 4.03 -15.45
CA THR A 10 -3.32 3.10 -14.39
C THR A 10 -4.27 2.00 -14.71
N SER A 11 -3.75 0.87 -15.06
CA SER A 11 -4.58 -0.26 -15.34
C SER A 11 -5.02 -0.89 -14.03
N PHE A 12 -5.96 -1.80 -14.11
CA PHE A 12 -6.41 -2.51 -12.92
C PHE A 12 -5.25 -3.28 -12.29
N ASP A 13 -4.38 -3.84 -13.11
CA ASP A 13 -3.22 -4.56 -12.60
C ASP A 13 -2.25 -3.64 -11.89
N ASP A 14 -2.06 -2.43 -12.42
CA ASP A 14 -1.20 -1.45 -11.75
C ASP A 14 -1.81 -1.03 -10.43
N LEU A 15 -3.11 -0.85 -10.38
CA LEU A 15 -3.78 -0.48 -9.17
C LEU A 15 -3.66 -1.58 -8.13
N LYS A 16 -3.82 -2.83 -8.52
CA LYS A 16 -3.66 -3.94 -7.61
C LYS A 16 -2.24 -4.00 -7.06
N ARG A 17 -1.26 -3.71 -7.92
CA ARG A 17 0.13 -3.71 -7.49
C ARG A 17 0.37 -2.65 -6.44
N MET A 18 -0.20 -1.47 -6.63
CA MET A 18 -0.03 -0.39 -5.66
C MET A 18 -0.75 -0.70 -4.34
N VAL A 19 -1.94 -1.28 -4.40
CA VAL A 19 -2.66 -1.67 -3.21
C VAL A 19 -1.86 -2.73 -2.45
N ARG A 20 -1.29 -3.68 -3.17
CA ARG A 20 -0.52 -4.74 -2.56
C ARG A 20 0.75 -4.18 -1.93
N ARG A 21 1.44 -3.27 -2.63
CA ARG A 21 2.61 -2.61 -2.09
C ARG A 21 2.27 -1.87 -0.81
N ASN A 22 1.16 -1.14 -0.83
CA ASN A 22 0.78 -0.35 0.33
C ASN A 22 0.35 -1.21 1.51
N LYS A 23 -0.22 -2.38 1.25
CA LYS A 23 -0.54 -3.31 2.33
C LYS A 23 0.75 -3.81 2.99
N LEU A 24 1.73 -4.20 2.19
CA LEU A 24 3.00 -4.67 2.71
C LEU A 24 3.73 -3.55 3.47
N LEU A 25 3.68 -2.34 2.91
CA LEU A 25 4.31 -1.20 3.54
C LEU A 25 3.63 -0.90 4.87
N GLY A 26 2.31 -1.01 4.91
CA GLY A 26 1.57 -0.80 6.14
C GLY A 26 1.90 -1.82 7.21
N MET A 27 2.14 -3.07 6.84
CA MET A 27 2.55 -4.09 7.80
C MET A 27 3.93 -3.76 8.35
N TRP A 28 4.84 -3.33 7.49
CA TRP A 28 6.18 -2.93 7.94
C TRP A 28 6.08 -1.74 8.90
N ALA A 29 5.29 -0.73 8.53
CA ALA A 29 5.16 0.46 9.37
C ALA A 29 4.48 0.13 10.68
N ALA A 30 3.48 -0.75 10.66
CA ALA A 30 2.79 -1.15 11.87
C ALA A 30 3.75 -1.82 12.85
N GLU A 31 4.65 -2.63 12.34
CA GLU A 31 5.64 -3.27 13.18
C GLU A 31 6.52 -2.22 13.85
N LYS A 32 6.96 -1.21 13.11
CA LYS A 32 7.79 -0.15 13.68
C LYS A 32 7.02 0.68 14.70
N LEU A 33 5.72 0.79 14.50
CA LEU A 33 4.88 1.54 15.43
C LEU A 33 4.50 0.73 16.66
N GLY A 34 4.89 -0.53 16.71
CA GLY A 34 4.57 -1.37 17.86
C GLY A 34 3.19 -1.98 17.81
N LEU A 35 2.55 -1.95 16.66
CA LEU A 35 1.23 -2.54 16.51
C LEU A 35 1.36 -4.04 16.21
N ALA A 36 0.37 -4.80 16.60
CA ALA A 36 0.38 -6.24 16.35
C ALA A 36 -1.03 -6.75 16.13
N GLY A 37 -1.15 -7.91 15.54
CA GLY A 37 -2.43 -8.57 15.37
C GLY A 37 -3.41 -7.72 14.58
N ARG A 38 -4.61 -7.57 15.10
CA ARG A 38 -5.64 -6.83 14.42
C ARG A 38 -5.31 -5.38 14.21
N ASP A 39 -4.59 -4.76 15.14
CA ASP A 39 -4.24 -3.36 15.00
C ASP A 39 -3.27 -3.17 13.84
N ALA A 40 -2.32 -4.08 13.68
CA ALA A 40 -1.39 -4.02 12.55
C ALA A 40 -2.14 -4.24 11.25
N ASP A 41 -3.05 -5.19 11.20
CA ASP A 41 -3.84 -5.43 10.00
C ASP A 41 -4.70 -4.23 9.65
N ALA A 42 -5.31 -3.61 10.64
CA ALA A 42 -6.14 -2.44 10.39
C ALA A 42 -5.32 -1.29 9.83
N TYR A 43 -4.13 -1.09 10.36
CA TYR A 43 -3.26 -0.02 9.88
C TYR A 43 -2.87 -0.29 8.42
N ALA A 44 -2.48 -1.53 8.12
CA ALA A 44 -2.06 -1.89 6.78
C ALA A 44 -3.23 -1.79 5.79
N ASP A 45 -4.41 -2.21 6.21
CA ASP A 45 -5.59 -2.13 5.35
C ASP A 45 -5.95 -0.67 5.06
N ALA A 46 -5.81 0.20 6.04
CA ALA A 46 -6.10 1.61 5.84
C ALA A 46 -5.16 2.22 4.81
N LEU A 47 -3.88 1.86 4.85
CA LEU A 47 -2.96 2.33 3.84
C LEU A 47 -3.29 1.78 2.46
N ALA A 48 -3.66 0.51 2.41
CA ALA A 48 -3.99 -0.11 1.12
C ALA A 48 -5.24 0.51 0.51
N VAL A 49 -6.26 0.74 1.32
CA VAL A 49 -7.49 1.34 0.84
C VAL A 49 -7.23 2.79 0.43
N GLY A 50 -6.35 3.47 1.14
CA GLY A 50 -5.99 4.84 0.81
C GLY A 50 -5.45 5.01 -0.61
N THR A 51 -4.94 3.93 -1.20
CA THR A 51 -4.48 3.98 -2.59
C THR A 51 -5.60 4.41 -3.53
N LEU A 52 -6.84 4.12 -3.15
CA LEU A 52 -7.99 4.40 -4.00
C LEU A 52 -8.57 5.79 -3.78
N ASP A 53 -7.96 6.56 -2.90
CA ASP A 53 -8.46 7.88 -2.54
C ASP A 53 -7.39 8.90 -2.84
N ALA A 54 -7.67 9.83 -3.74
CA ALA A 54 -6.67 10.82 -4.14
C ALA A 54 -6.12 11.61 -2.94
N ASP A 55 -6.95 11.85 -1.94
CA ASP A 55 -6.51 12.62 -0.79
C ASP A 55 -5.66 11.81 0.18
N ARG A 56 -5.70 10.50 0.08
CA ARG A 56 -4.96 9.65 1.01
C ARG A 56 -3.91 8.79 0.33
N SER A 57 -3.61 9.06 -0.92
CA SER A 57 -2.67 8.21 -1.66
C SER A 57 -1.21 8.48 -1.35
N ASP A 58 -0.91 9.56 -0.62
CA ASP A 58 0.47 9.88 -0.28
C ASP A 58 0.87 9.11 0.98
N VAL A 59 1.21 7.85 0.77
CA VAL A 59 1.52 6.97 1.90
C VAL A 59 2.83 7.34 2.58
N PHE A 60 3.77 7.92 1.85
CA PHE A 60 5.02 8.33 2.48
C PHE A 60 4.76 9.38 3.55
N SER A 61 3.98 10.40 3.22
CA SER A 61 3.68 11.47 4.17
C SER A 61 2.92 10.95 5.38
N LYS A 62 2.00 10.01 5.14
CA LYS A 62 1.26 9.45 6.25
C LYS A 62 2.15 8.68 7.19
N ILE A 63 3.03 7.85 6.65
CA ILE A 63 3.94 7.06 7.48
C ILE A 63 4.91 7.98 8.21
N ARG A 64 5.38 9.04 7.53
CA ARG A 64 6.29 10.00 8.17
C ARG A 64 5.59 10.64 9.37
N ARG A 65 4.38 11.06 9.21
CA ARG A 65 3.65 11.68 10.31
C ARG A 65 3.40 10.70 11.45
N ASP A 66 3.04 9.47 11.11
CA ASP A 66 2.74 8.48 12.14
C ASP A 66 4.00 8.10 12.92
N PHE A 67 5.12 7.97 12.22
CA PHE A 67 6.38 7.67 12.88
C PHE A 67 6.80 8.83 13.77
N ASP A 68 6.68 10.06 13.29
CA ASP A 68 7.05 11.22 14.10
C ASP A 68 6.20 11.29 15.35
N ALA A 69 4.91 11.06 15.21
CA ALA A 69 4.01 11.13 16.35
C ALA A 69 4.30 10.05 17.38
N ALA A 70 4.78 8.90 16.93
CA ALA A 70 5.07 7.78 17.82
C ALA A 70 6.53 7.76 18.29
N GLY A 71 7.34 8.68 17.83
CA GLY A 71 8.75 8.72 18.22
C GLY A 71 9.59 7.64 17.56
N VAL A 72 9.13 7.12 16.43
CA VAL A 72 9.88 6.09 15.72
C VAL A 72 10.95 6.76 14.87
N VAL A 73 12.19 6.30 15.05
CA VAL A 73 13.32 6.90 14.33
C VAL A 73 13.58 6.10 13.07
N GLN A 74 13.11 6.64 11.95
CA GLN A 74 13.38 6.06 10.64
C GLN A 74 13.60 7.23 9.69
N SER A 75 14.67 7.16 8.92
CA SER A 75 14.97 8.25 7.99
C SER A 75 14.05 8.17 6.78
N ASP A 76 13.92 9.28 6.08
CA ASP A 76 13.13 9.33 4.85
C ASP A 76 13.72 8.36 3.84
N GLU A 77 15.04 8.25 3.77
CA GLU A 77 15.67 7.34 2.84
C GLU A 77 15.32 5.90 3.13
N GLN A 78 15.24 5.54 4.40
CA GLN A 78 14.87 4.18 4.74
C GLN A 78 13.44 3.88 4.36
N ILE A 79 12.53 4.81 4.59
CA ILE A 79 11.15 4.63 4.22
C ILE A 79 11.05 4.46 2.71
N LEU A 80 11.73 5.32 1.95
CA LEU A 80 11.68 5.25 0.50
C LEU A 80 12.28 3.96 -0.03
N ARG A 81 13.35 3.49 0.60
CA ARG A 81 13.97 2.24 0.18
C ARG A 81 13.00 1.07 0.39
N VAL A 82 12.34 1.03 1.52
CA VAL A 82 11.38 -0.02 1.79
C VAL A 82 10.23 0.05 0.80
N MET A 83 9.77 1.25 0.48
CA MET A 83 8.70 1.41 -0.50
C MET A 83 9.10 0.82 -1.84
N ASN A 84 10.33 1.06 -2.28
CA ASN A 84 10.78 0.52 -3.55
C ASN A 84 10.95 -0.99 -3.51
N GLU A 85 11.49 -1.51 -2.43
CA GLU A 85 11.66 -2.94 -2.29
C GLU A 85 10.32 -3.66 -2.29
N LEU A 86 9.35 -3.09 -1.60
CA LEU A 86 8.04 -3.71 -1.53
C LEU A 86 7.27 -3.57 -2.83
N LEU A 87 7.55 -2.51 -3.61
CA LEU A 87 6.94 -2.39 -4.91
C LEU A 87 7.43 -3.52 -5.82
N LEU A 88 8.71 -3.84 -5.77
CA LEU A 88 9.24 -4.94 -6.56
C LEU A 88 8.65 -6.27 -6.09
N GLN A 89 8.52 -6.43 -4.79
CA GLN A 89 7.93 -7.65 -4.26
C GLN A 89 6.47 -7.77 -4.68
N ALA A 90 5.73 -6.68 -4.66
CA ALA A 90 4.33 -6.70 -5.07
C ALA A 90 4.21 -7.02 -6.56
N ALA A 91 5.14 -6.53 -7.36
CA ALA A 91 5.13 -6.85 -8.79
C ALA A 91 5.36 -8.34 -9.02
N ASN A 92 6.25 -8.93 -8.22
CA ASN A 92 6.49 -10.35 -8.35
C ASN A 92 5.27 -11.16 -7.93
N GLN A 93 4.55 -10.69 -6.93
CA GLN A 93 3.36 -11.40 -6.50
C GLN A 93 2.25 -11.40 -7.52
N THR A 94 2.25 -10.40 -8.41
CA THR A 94 1.21 -10.39 -9.43
C THR A 94 1.41 -11.46 -10.45
N GLN A 95 2.59 -12.11 -10.46
CA GLN A 95 2.80 -13.04 -11.42
C GLN A 95 2.31 -14.38 -11.02
N GLY A 96 1.24 -14.55 -10.59
CA GLY A 96 0.75 -15.83 -10.46
C GLY A 96 0.93 -16.44 -9.21
N THR A 97 0.04 -16.39 -8.46
CA THR A 97 0.04 -17.05 -7.27
C THR A 97 -0.69 -18.30 -7.51
N PRO A 98 -0.01 -19.36 -7.62
CA PRO A 98 -0.66 -20.58 -7.92
C PRO A 98 -1.41 -20.96 -6.67
N GLY A 99 -2.27 -21.78 -6.77
CA GLY A 99 -2.90 -22.29 -5.62
C GLY A 99 -4.15 -21.62 -5.21
N GLY A 100 -4.40 -20.55 -5.75
CA GLY A 100 -5.67 -19.99 -5.55
C GLY A 100 -5.95 -19.29 -4.25
N ALA A 101 -4.94 -18.96 -3.51
CA ALA A 101 -5.18 -18.12 -2.36
C ALA A 101 -5.69 -16.79 -2.86
N PRO A 102 -6.67 -16.19 -2.24
CA PRO A 102 -7.19 -14.92 -2.73
C PRO A 102 -6.12 -13.85 -2.73
N ASP A 103 -6.14 -13.04 -3.76
CA ASP A 103 -5.23 -11.91 -3.82
C ASP A 103 -5.78 -10.84 -2.87
N ALA A 104 -5.04 -10.52 -1.84
CA ALA A 104 -5.47 -9.55 -0.86
C ALA A 104 -5.78 -8.20 -1.49
N ALA A 105 -5.00 -7.81 -2.50
CA ALA A 105 -5.25 -6.53 -3.16
C ALA A 105 -6.59 -6.56 -3.89
N ALA A 106 -6.89 -7.67 -4.54
CA ALA A 106 -8.16 -7.79 -5.24
C ALA A 106 -9.33 -7.77 -4.27
N VAL A 107 -9.18 -8.40 -3.12
CA VAL A 107 -10.22 -8.39 -2.12
C VAL A 107 -10.46 -6.98 -1.60
N ILE A 108 -9.40 -6.23 -1.34
CA ILE A 108 -9.53 -4.87 -0.86
C ILE A 108 -10.22 -4.00 -1.91
N LEU A 109 -9.82 -4.14 -3.18
CA LEU A 109 -10.44 -3.38 -4.23
C LEU A 109 -11.92 -3.71 -4.37
N ALA A 110 -12.24 -4.99 -4.34
CA ALA A 110 -13.63 -5.41 -4.48
C ALA A 110 -14.47 -4.89 -3.34
N ARG A 111 -13.98 -4.97 -2.11
CA ARG A 111 -14.70 -4.47 -0.97
C ARG A 111 -14.97 -2.98 -1.09
N ASN A 112 -13.94 -2.24 -1.51
CA ASN A 112 -14.07 -0.80 -1.59
C ASN A 112 -15.02 -0.39 -2.71
N LEU A 113 -15.03 -1.11 -3.80
CA LEU A 113 -15.92 -0.78 -4.90
C LEU A 113 -17.36 -1.12 -4.60
N THR A 114 -17.59 -2.15 -3.80
CA THR A 114 -18.96 -2.55 -3.54
C THR A 114 -19.56 -1.92 -2.31
N SER A 115 -18.77 -1.24 -1.52
CA SER A 115 -19.29 -0.67 -0.30
C SER A 115 -19.84 0.73 -0.48
N ARG A 116 -20.01 1.16 -1.74
CA ARG A 116 -20.50 2.50 -1.96
C ARG A 116 -21.99 2.54 -2.03
#